data_b589c25a9c492a1af571d3217a48714f
#
_entry.id   b589c25a9c492a1af571d3217a48714f
#
_cell.length_a   1.000
_cell.length_b   1.000
_cell.length_c   1.000
_cell.angle_alpha   90.00
_cell.angle_beta   90.00
_cell.angle_gamma   90.00
#
_symmetry.space_group_name_H-M   'P 1'
#
loop_
_entity.id
_entity.type
_entity.pdbx_description
1 polymer ?
#
loop_
_entity_poly.entity_id
_entity_poly.type
_entity_poly.pdbx_seq_one_letter_code
_entity_poly.pdbx_strand_id
1 'polypeptide(L)'
;MARYDKYVPDLSGTRAALNADWLDADLNKVVPVSLNASGKVVKGTAGQSGFIGVLCLTKKRYAGDIVDIMQYGDIVEVTGTVAGQRYYGVADGSGISTTVLLDHFVGFTVEADRLVVRCGLGVGAVS
;
A
#
# COMPACT_ATOMS: atom_id res chain seq x y z
N MET A 1 -16.34 16.61 15.06
CA MET A 1 -15.40 17.45 14.33
C MET A 1 -14.21 16.63 13.86
N ALA A 2 -13.90 16.75 12.62
CA ALA A 2 -12.72 16.09 12.11
C ALA A 2 -11.48 16.82 12.61
N ARG A 3 -10.53 16.06 13.03
CA ARG A 3 -9.30 16.60 13.51
C ARG A 3 -8.16 15.73 13.04
N TYR A 4 -7.22 16.34 12.35
CA TYR A 4 -6.13 15.54 11.87
C TYR A 4 -4.83 15.98 12.53
N ASP A 5 -3.88 15.08 12.54
CA ASP A 5 -2.62 15.30 13.23
C ASP A 5 -1.61 15.94 12.33
N LYS A 6 -1.89 17.17 11.99
CA LYS A 6 -1.03 17.89 11.07
C LYS A 6 0.35 18.19 11.62
N TYR A 7 0.50 18.04 12.91
CA TYR A 7 1.83 18.19 13.48
C TYR A 7 2.64 16.91 13.39
N VAL A 8 2.12 15.92 12.72
CA VAL A 8 2.89 14.72 12.39
C VAL A 8 3.00 14.70 10.87
N PRO A 9 3.71 15.63 10.28
CA PRO A 9 3.71 15.80 8.83
C PRO A 9 4.36 14.68 8.06
N ASP A 10 5.13 13.84 8.73
CA ASP A 10 5.80 12.73 8.07
C ASP A 10 4.87 11.54 7.85
N LEU A 11 3.72 11.55 8.49
CA LEU A 11 2.74 10.50 8.26
C LEU A 11 2.09 10.72 6.91
N SER A 12 2.32 9.79 6.01
CA SER A 12 1.85 9.92 4.64
C SER A 12 0.61 9.12 4.35
N GLY A 13 0.11 8.37 5.29
CA GLY A 13 -0.95 7.43 5.05
C GLY A 13 -2.10 7.52 6.03
N THR A 14 -2.93 6.52 5.97
CA THR A 14 -4.14 6.38 6.76
C THR A 14 -3.98 5.22 7.71
N ARG A 15 -4.57 5.34 8.90
CA ARG A 15 -4.59 4.25 9.86
C ARG A 15 -5.93 3.55 9.81
N ALA A 16 -5.90 2.23 9.85
CA ALA A 16 -7.10 1.43 9.90
C ALA A 16 -6.82 0.07 10.50
N ALA A 17 -7.86 -0.62 10.95
CA ALA A 17 -7.72 -1.94 11.53
C ALA A 17 -7.68 -3.00 10.43
N LEU A 18 -6.89 -4.02 10.66
CA LEU A 18 -6.85 -5.17 9.74
C LEU A 18 -8.14 -5.97 9.83
N ASN A 19 -8.65 -6.41 8.70
CA ASN A 19 -9.83 -7.25 8.66
C ASN A 19 -9.50 -8.72 8.97
N ALA A 20 -8.28 -9.14 8.66
CA ALA A 20 -7.84 -10.52 8.84
C ALA A 20 -6.38 -10.56 9.27
N ASP A 21 -5.93 -11.71 9.73
CA ASP A 21 -4.56 -11.86 10.17
C ASP A 21 -3.58 -11.64 9.01
N TRP A 22 -2.44 -11.09 9.35
CA TRP A 22 -1.36 -10.81 8.40
C TRP A 22 -0.16 -11.64 8.85
N LEU A 23 0.02 -12.77 8.20
CA LEU A 23 0.96 -13.77 8.65
C LEU A 23 2.10 -13.98 7.64
N ASP A 24 2.90 -14.99 7.86
CA ASP A 24 4.17 -15.17 7.15
C ASP A 24 4.13 -14.96 5.64
N ALA A 25 3.08 -15.41 4.98
CA ALA A 25 2.98 -15.28 3.53
C ALA A 25 2.85 -13.82 3.08
N ASP A 26 2.46 -12.94 3.99
CA ASP A 26 2.19 -11.54 3.69
C ASP A 26 3.26 -10.59 4.20
N LEU A 27 4.27 -11.13 4.86
CA LEU A 27 5.32 -10.30 5.45
C LEU A 27 6.45 -10.00 4.48
N ASN A 28 7.13 -8.90 4.74
CA ASN A 28 8.33 -8.50 4.02
C ASN A 28 8.12 -8.30 2.52
N LYS A 29 6.92 -7.85 2.17
CA LYS A 29 6.63 -7.49 0.78
C LYS A 29 5.62 -6.35 0.75
N VAL A 30 5.57 -5.68 -0.38
CA VAL A 30 4.64 -4.56 -0.58
C VAL A 30 3.32 -5.15 -1.07
N VAL A 31 2.28 -4.98 -0.27
CA VAL A 31 0.96 -5.54 -0.57
C VAL A 31 -0.03 -4.40 -0.80
N PRO A 32 -0.66 -4.34 -1.97
CA PRO A 32 -1.71 -3.34 -2.19
C PRO A 32 -2.93 -3.66 -1.35
N VAL A 33 -3.57 -2.64 -0.81
CA VAL A 33 -4.71 -2.83 0.09
C VAL A 33 -5.85 -1.89 -0.26
N SER A 34 -7.03 -2.26 0.22
CA SER A 34 -8.22 -1.45 0.13
C SER A 34 -8.98 -1.60 1.44
N LEU A 35 -10.07 -0.85 1.60
CA LEU A 35 -10.90 -0.95 2.78
C LEU A 35 -12.23 -1.61 2.41
N ASN A 36 -12.73 -2.48 3.27
CA ASN A 36 -14.05 -3.06 3.08
C ASN A 36 -15.13 -2.10 3.57
N ALA A 37 -16.40 -2.54 3.52
CA ALA A 37 -17.51 -1.68 3.90
C ALA A 37 -17.49 -1.27 5.38
N SER A 38 -16.74 -1.98 6.20
CA SER A 38 -16.59 -1.65 7.62
C SER A 38 -15.36 -0.76 7.87
N GLY A 39 -14.66 -0.35 6.83
CA GLY A 39 -13.46 0.48 6.96
C GLY A 39 -12.24 -0.29 7.40
N LYS A 40 -12.25 -1.61 7.27
CA LYS A 40 -11.11 -2.44 7.67
C LYS A 40 -10.27 -2.81 6.46
N VAL A 41 -8.97 -2.98 6.71
CA VAL A 41 -8.00 -3.24 5.66
C VAL A 41 -8.13 -4.67 5.14
N VAL A 42 -8.24 -4.80 3.83
CA VAL A 42 -8.20 -6.09 3.15
C VAL A 42 -7.12 -6.07 2.09
N LYS A 43 -6.53 -7.23 1.83
CA LYS A 43 -5.51 -7.37 0.79
C LYS A 43 -6.14 -7.19 -0.58
N GLY A 44 -5.40 -6.57 -1.48
CA GLY A 44 -5.88 -6.38 -2.84
C GLY A 44 -6.70 -5.13 -3.00
N THR A 45 -7.31 -5.00 -4.16
CA THR A 45 -7.99 -3.76 -4.56
C THR A 45 -9.50 -3.92 -4.65
N ALA A 46 -10.02 -5.07 -4.27
CA ALA A 46 -11.44 -5.37 -4.40
C ALA A 46 -12.31 -4.85 -3.26
N GLY A 47 -11.70 -4.27 -2.21
CA GLY A 47 -12.47 -3.68 -1.13
C GLY A 47 -13.32 -2.52 -1.64
N GLN A 48 -14.35 -2.17 -0.89
CA GLN A 48 -15.31 -1.16 -1.32
C GLN A 48 -14.65 0.19 -1.65
N SER A 49 -13.58 0.55 -0.95
CA SER A 49 -12.90 1.82 -1.21
C SER A 49 -12.12 1.83 -2.53
N GLY A 50 -11.83 0.66 -3.07
CA GLY A 50 -10.83 0.54 -4.12
C GLY A 50 -9.43 0.66 -3.56
N PHE A 51 -8.44 0.58 -4.42
CA PHE A 51 -7.04 0.67 -4.02
C PHE A 51 -6.76 2.02 -3.35
N ILE A 52 -6.18 1.98 -2.16
CA ILE A 52 -5.87 3.21 -1.44
C ILE A 52 -4.40 3.34 -1.03
N GLY A 53 -3.65 2.25 -1.03
CA GLY A 53 -2.27 2.31 -0.60
C GLY A 53 -1.68 0.93 -0.46
N VAL A 54 -0.54 0.84 0.21
CA VAL A 54 0.16 -0.42 0.39
C VAL A 54 0.56 -0.62 1.84
N LEU A 55 0.73 -1.87 2.22
CA LEU A 55 1.31 -2.25 3.50
C LEU A 55 2.58 -3.03 3.25
N CYS A 56 3.57 -2.80 4.11
CA CYS A 56 4.78 -3.60 4.12
C CYS A 56 5.11 -3.90 5.57
N LEU A 57 4.55 -4.98 6.07
CA LEU A 57 4.72 -5.37 7.47
C LEU A 57 5.85 -6.38 7.58
N THR A 58 6.61 -6.27 8.66
CA THR A 58 7.74 -7.15 8.93
C THR A 58 7.47 -8.11 10.08
N LYS A 59 6.37 -7.91 10.79
CA LYS A 59 5.98 -8.75 11.91
C LYS A 59 4.53 -9.15 11.76
N LYS A 60 4.20 -10.32 12.23
CA LYS A 60 2.82 -10.80 12.20
C LYS A 60 1.89 -9.82 12.89
N ARG A 61 0.75 -9.61 12.29
CA ARG A 61 -0.33 -8.79 12.85
C ARG A 61 -1.62 -9.58 12.75
N TYR A 62 -2.56 -9.20 13.56
CA TYR A 62 -3.80 -9.96 13.67
C TYR A 62 -5.00 -9.09 13.39
N ALA A 63 -6.11 -9.73 13.07
CA ALA A 63 -7.36 -9.03 12.80
C ALA A 63 -7.66 -8.06 13.95
N GLY A 64 -8.00 -6.83 13.62
CA GLY A 64 -8.25 -5.79 14.60
C GLY A 64 -7.05 -4.92 14.93
N ASP A 65 -5.84 -5.35 14.59
CA ASP A 65 -4.65 -4.51 14.83
C ASP A 65 -4.70 -3.29 13.93
N ILE A 66 -4.30 -2.16 14.50
CA ILE A 66 -4.25 -0.91 13.75
C ILE A 66 -2.92 -0.83 13.00
N VAL A 67 -3.00 -0.54 11.72
CA VAL A 67 -1.79 -0.43 10.88
C VAL A 67 -1.81 0.89 10.12
N ASP A 68 -0.63 1.30 9.71
CA ASP A 68 -0.45 2.52 8.91
C ASP A 68 -0.35 2.12 7.44
N ILE A 69 -1.27 2.59 6.65
CA ILE A 69 -1.28 2.33 5.21
C ILE A 69 -0.41 3.40 4.55
N MET A 70 0.62 2.96 3.86
CA MET A 70 1.50 3.88 3.14
C MET A 70 0.85 4.33 1.85
N GLN A 71 0.81 5.63 1.64
CA GLN A 71 0.20 6.21 0.45
C GLN A 71 1.14 7.11 -0.31
N TYR A 72 2.01 7.82 0.38
CA TYR A 72 2.72 8.89 -0.28
C TYR A 72 3.99 9.27 0.46
N GLY A 73 5.13 9.17 -0.21
CA GLY A 73 6.38 9.68 0.32
C GLY A 73 7.26 8.69 1.06
N ASP A 74 6.74 7.53 1.41
CA ASP A 74 7.55 6.53 2.11
C ASP A 74 8.51 5.86 1.15
N ILE A 75 9.67 5.47 1.67
CA ILE A 75 10.64 4.69 0.91
C ILE A 75 10.71 3.32 1.54
N VAL A 76 10.52 2.30 0.74
CA VAL A 76 10.47 0.93 1.19
C VAL A 76 11.59 0.13 0.55
N GLU A 77 12.26 -0.67 1.37
CA GLU A 77 13.25 -1.60 0.86
C GLU A 77 12.55 -2.79 0.24
N VAL A 78 12.90 -3.11 -0.99
CA VAL A 78 12.26 -4.19 -1.73
C VAL A 78 13.33 -5.09 -2.36
N THR A 79 12.92 -6.27 -2.77
CA THR A 79 13.80 -7.20 -3.47
C THR A 79 13.15 -7.63 -4.77
N GLY A 80 13.96 -7.98 -5.74
CA GLY A 80 13.45 -8.47 -7.01
C GLY A 80 12.96 -7.38 -7.95
N THR A 81 13.20 -6.12 -7.63
CA THR A 81 12.78 -5.01 -8.48
C THR A 81 13.93 -4.53 -9.35
N VAL A 82 13.59 -3.71 -10.34
CA VAL A 82 14.54 -3.11 -11.26
C VAL A 82 14.52 -1.59 -11.05
N ALA A 83 15.68 -0.97 -11.04
CA ALA A 83 15.77 0.48 -10.85
C ALA A 83 15.08 1.24 -11.97
N GLY A 84 14.52 2.39 -11.64
CA GLY A 84 13.91 3.27 -12.63
C GLY A 84 12.61 2.76 -13.23
N GLN A 85 11.91 1.89 -12.53
CA GLN A 85 10.72 1.22 -13.02
C GLN A 85 9.50 1.64 -12.21
N ARG A 86 8.37 1.79 -12.88
CA ARG A 86 7.08 1.99 -12.21
C ARG A 86 6.49 0.66 -11.80
N TYR A 87 5.87 0.64 -10.64
CA TYR A 87 5.24 -0.56 -10.11
C TYR A 87 3.78 -0.31 -9.76
N TYR A 88 2.97 -1.33 -9.98
CA TYR A 88 1.52 -1.27 -9.79
C TYR A 88 1.10 -2.42 -8.88
N GLY A 89 0.04 -2.20 -8.11
CA GLY A 89 -0.47 -3.23 -7.21
C GLY A 89 -1.19 -4.33 -7.97
N VAL A 90 -0.92 -5.57 -7.59
CA VAL A 90 -1.66 -6.69 -8.16
C VAL A 90 -3.02 -6.77 -7.48
N ALA A 91 -4.07 -6.92 -8.26
CA ALA A 91 -5.44 -6.79 -7.76
C ALA A 91 -5.79 -7.77 -6.64
N ASP A 92 -5.20 -8.94 -6.61
CA ASP A 92 -5.48 -9.93 -5.59
C ASP A 92 -4.65 -9.73 -4.31
N GLY A 93 -3.79 -8.73 -4.28
CA GLY A 93 -2.98 -8.44 -3.11
C GLY A 93 -1.72 -9.27 -2.99
N SER A 94 -1.32 -9.98 -4.03
CA SER A 94 -0.13 -10.82 -3.95
C SER A 94 1.17 -10.04 -3.99
N GLY A 95 1.14 -8.77 -4.36
CA GLY A 95 2.33 -7.95 -4.42
C GLY A 95 2.23 -6.84 -5.45
N ILE A 96 3.36 -6.45 -5.99
CA ILE A 96 3.44 -5.40 -7.00
C ILE A 96 4.04 -5.97 -8.29
N SER A 97 3.74 -5.34 -9.40
CA SER A 97 4.26 -5.77 -10.68
C SER A 97 4.45 -4.57 -11.61
N THR A 98 5.11 -4.81 -12.73
CA THR A 98 5.31 -3.77 -13.75
C THR A 98 4.13 -3.68 -14.72
N THR A 99 3.18 -4.58 -14.61
CA THR A 99 1.99 -4.56 -15.47
C THR A 99 1.16 -3.32 -15.12
N VAL A 100 0.87 -2.51 -16.11
CA VAL A 100 0.14 -1.27 -15.91
C VAL A 100 -1.31 -1.55 -15.55
N LEU A 101 -1.71 -1.06 -14.37
CA LEU A 101 -3.09 -1.08 -13.92
C LEU A 101 -3.39 0.34 -13.48
N LEU A 102 -4.13 1.06 -14.28
CA LEU A 102 -4.24 2.52 -14.17
C LEU A 102 -4.60 3.04 -12.80
N ASP A 103 -5.46 2.35 -12.07
CA ASP A 103 -5.88 2.82 -10.76
C ASP A 103 -5.07 2.22 -9.62
N HIS A 104 -4.01 1.47 -9.92
CA HIS A 104 -3.25 0.75 -8.92
C HIS A 104 -1.79 1.17 -8.84
N PHE A 105 -1.48 2.37 -9.26
CA PHE A 105 -0.11 2.85 -9.24
C PHE A 105 0.42 2.91 -7.80
N VAL A 106 1.51 2.20 -7.54
CA VAL A 106 2.13 2.16 -6.22
C VAL A 106 3.28 3.15 -6.11
N GLY A 107 4.17 3.15 -7.08
CA GLY A 107 5.33 4.01 -7.01
C GLY A 107 6.38 3.63 -8.03
N PHE A 108 7.59 4.08 -7.77
CA PHE A 108 8.70 3.82 -8.68
C PHE A 108 9.97 3.51 -7.89
N THR A 109 10.89 2.81 -8.53
CA THR A 109 12.16 2.48 -7.88
C THR A 109 13.23 3.47 -8.31
N VAL A 110 14.01 3.90 -7.34
CA VAL A 110 15.19 4.73 -7.60
C VAL A 110 16.38 3.82 -7.80
N GLU A 111 16.47 2.81 -6.95
CA GLU A 111 17.48 1.77 -7.04
C GLU A 111 16.78 0.42 -7.04
N ALA A 112 17.51 -0.64 -7.38
CA ALA A 112 16.90 -1.96 -7.46
C ALA A 112 16.26 -2.44 -6.15
N ASP A 113 16.61 -1.83 -5.03
CA ASP A 113 16.10 -2.25 -3.72
C ASP A 113 15.35 -1.14 -2.99
N ARG A 114 15.04 -0.02 -3.65
CA ARG A 114 14.35 1.09 -3.00
C ARG A 114 13.17 1.58 -3.81
N LEU A 115 12.00 1.34 -3.26
CA LEU A 115 10.73 1.76 -3.85
C LEU A 115 10.24 3.03 -3.15
N VAL A 116 9.99 4.07 -3.92
CA VAL A 116 9.36 5.29 -3.42
C VAL A 116 7.87 5.14 -3.61
N VAL A 117 7.13 5.14 -2.50
CA VAL A 117 5.69 4.97 -2.53
C VAL A 117 5.03 6.29 -2.89
N ARG A 118 4.21 6.27 -3.93
CA ARG A 118 3.47 7.43 -4.39
C ARG A 118 2.10 7.02 -4.89
N CYS A 119 1.38 6.27 -4.08
CA CYS A 119 0.03 5.88 -4.42
C CYS A 119 -0.84 7.13 -4.51
N GLY A 120 -1.63 7.21 -5.55
CA GLY A 120 -2.53 8.32 -5.68
C GLY A 120 -3.79 7.85 -6.36
N LEU A 121 -4.94 8.21 -5.82
CA LEU A 121 -6.20 7.86 -6.42
C LEU A 121 -6.27 8.47 -7.82
N GLY A 122 -6.44 7.61 -8.80
CA GLY A 122 -6.57 8.07 -10.15
C GLY A 122 -5.28 8.51 -10.83
N VAL A 123 -4.13 8.35 -10.19
CA VAL A 123 -2.86 8.76 -10.80
C VAL A 123 -2.63 8.07 -12.12
N GLY A 124 -2.86 6.76 -12.15
CA GLY A 124 -2.71 6.02 -13.38
C GLY A 124 -3.68 6.46 -14.45
N ALA A 125 -4.87 6.85 -14.06
CA ALA A 125 -5.89 7.27 -15.00
C ALA A 125 -5.59 8.63 -15.62
N VAL A 126 -4.80 9.42 -14.93
CA VAL A 126 -4.49 10.78 -15.37
C VAL A 126 -3.32 10.82 -16.33
N SER A 127 -2.40 9.93 -16.17
CA SER A 127 -1.15 9.93 -16.93
C SER A 127 -1.28 9.52 -18.35
#